data_00d43ffae1eb805883f6827dc847559d
#
_entry.id   00d43ffae1eb805883f6827dc847559d
#
_cell.length_a   1.000
_cell.length_b   1.000
_cell.length_c   1.000
_cell.angle_alpha   90.00
_cell.angle_beta   90.00
_cell.angle_gamma   90.00
#
_symmetry.space_group_name_H-M   'P 1'
#
loop_
_entity.id
_entity.type
_entity.pdbx_description
1 polymer ?
#
loop_
_entity_poly.entity_id
_entity_poly.type
_entity_poly.pdbx_seq_one_letter_code
_entity_poly.pdbx_strand_id
1 'polypeptide(L)'
;MSPSLFITLPVKDVPKSLAFYEALGFKAKPEFTGEGVACVAISDTISVMLGSHEMFAQISPKPWADPAKGCQVLLSLTLESKDAVDATVKAAIAAGGSKAHEFEDHGFMYQGAFYDLDGHGWGLTAM
;
A
#
# COMPACT_ATOMS: atom_id res chain seq x y z
N MET A 1 -12.29 -5.82 -22.58
CA MET A 1 -11.11 -5.92 -21.69
C MET A 1 -11.23 -4.89 -20.58
N SER A 2 -11.05 -5.33 -19.34
CA SER A 2 -11.08 -4.42 -18.20
C SER A 2 -9.71 -3.73 -18.03
N PRO A 3 -9.69 -2.46 -17.68
CA PRO A 3 -8.41 -1.80 -17.42
C PRO A 3 -7.74 -2.36 -16.17
N SER A 4 -6.41 -2.29 -16.14
CA SER A 4 -5.60 -2.60 -14.97
C SER A 4 -5.09 -1.30 -14.38
N LEU A 5 -4.89 -1.29 -13.07
CA LEU A 5 -4.39 -0.11 -12.37
C LEU A 5 -3.02 -0.41 -11.79
N PHE A 6 -2.06 0.46 -12.07
CA PHE A 6 -0.76 0.47 -11.42
C PHE A 6 -0.65 1.75 -10.61
N ILE A 7 -0.47 1.61 -9.31
CA ILE A 7 -0.31 2.74 -8.39
C ILE A 7 1.17 2.84 -8.06
N THR A 8 1.81 3.94 -8.42
CA THR A 8 3.24 4.13 -8.13
C THR A 8 3.39 4.99 -6.88
N LEU A 9 4.10 4.46 -5.89
CA LEU A 9 4.35 5.14 -4.61
C LEU A 9 5.85 5.40 -4.46
N PRO A 10 6.24 6.63 -4.10
CA PRO A 10 7.64 6.91 -3.78
C PRO A 10 7.98 6.31 -2.41
N VAL A 11 9.08 5.57 -2.35
CA VAL A 11 9.50 4.91 -1.11
C VAL A 11 11.00 5.16 -0.88
N LYS A 12 11.38 5.23 0.39
CA LYS A 12 12.76 5.48 0.79
C LYS A 12 13.67 4.29 0.51
N ASP A 13 13.17 3.08 0.79
CA ASP A 13 13.96 1.84 0.69
C ASP A 13 13.12 0.79 0.00
N VAL A 14 13.40 0.56 -1.30
CA VAL A 14 12.60 -0.33 -2.14
C VAL A 14 12.57 -1.77 -1.60
N PRO A 15 13.72 -2.41 -1.27
CA PRO A 15 13.67 -3.78 -0.73
C PRO A 15 12.88 -3.91 0.56
N LYS A 16 13.01 -2.95 1.48
CA LYS A 16 12.26 -2.98 2.74
C LYS A 16 10.77 -2.78 2.50
N SER A 17 10.43 -1.87 1.59
CA SER A 17 9.04 -1.62 1.23
C SER A 17 8.40 -2.86 0.59
N LEU A 18 9.13 -3.54 -0.30
CA LEU A 18 8.67 -4.78 -0.90
C LEU A 18 8.40 -5.83 0.18
N ALA A 19 9.34 -6.03 1.10
CA ALA A 19 9.18 -6.98 2.20
C ALA A 19 7.96 -6.65 3.07
N PHE A 20 7.71 -5.36 3.30
CA PHE A 20 6.53 -4.92 4.04
C PHE A 20 5.25 -5.41 3.38
N TYR A 21 5.09 -5.14 2.08
CA TYR A 21 3.87 -5.53 1.36
C TYR A 21 3.74 -7.04 1.21
N GLU A 22 4.85 -7.76 1.06
CA GLU A 22 4.82 -9.22 1.05
C GLU A 22 4.37 -9.78 2.39
N ALA A 23 4.74 -9.14 3.50
CA ALA A 23 4.31 -9.55 4.83
C ALA A 23 2.79 -9.41 5.02
N LEU A 24 2.15 -8.53 4.26
CA LEU A 24 0.69 -8.36 4.27
C LEU A 24 -0.03 -9.40 3.41
N GLY A 25 0.72 -10.24 2.69
CA GLY A 25 0.15 -11.28 1.85
C GLY A 25 0.08 -10.94 0.36
N PHE A 26 0.56 -9.77 -0.03
CA PHE A 26 0.59 -9.42 -1.45
C PHE A 26 1.80 -10.06 -2.12
N LYS A 27 1.70 -10.33 -3.40
CA LYS A 27 2.72 -11.09 -4.12
C LYS A 27 3.60 -10.19 -4.97
N ALA A 28 4.91 -10.35 -4.83
CA ALA A 28 5.85 -9.66 -5.70
C ALA A 28 5.65 -10.08 -7.17
N LYS A 29 5.84 -9.12 -8.07
CA LYS A 29 5.83 -9.35 -9.52
C LYS A 29 7.25 -9.12 -10.05
N PRO A 30 8.07 -10.18 -10.12
CA PRO A 30 9.47 -10.04 -10.53
C PRO A 30 9.66 -9.43 -11.91
N GLU A 31 8.70 -9.66 -12.82
CA GLU A 31 8.78 -9.13 -14.18
C GLU A 31 8.76 -7.60 -14.24
N PHE A 32 8.28 -6.95 -13.19
CA PHE A 32 8.26 -5.47 -13.09
C PHE A 32 9.21 -4.96 -12.02
N THR A 33 10.10 -5.80 -11.51
CA THR A 33 11.03 -5.46 -10.45
C THR A 33 12.43 -5.30 -11.03
N GLY A 34 13.11 -4.23 -10.64
CA GLY A 34 14.44 -3.92 -11.11
C GLY A 34 15.14 -2.95 -10.18
N GLU A 35 16.15 -2.27 -10.69
CA GLU A 35 16.88 -1.29 -9.90
C GLU A 35 16.00 -0.09 -9.60
N GLY A 36 15.84 0.21 -8.33
CA GLY A 36 15.05 1.37 -7.89
C GLY A 36 13.54 1.19 -7.98
N VAL A 37 13.07 -0.03 -8.28
CA VAL A 37 11.63 -0.28 -8.41
C VAL A 37 11.31 -1.73 -8.05
N ALA A 38 10.17 -1.92 -7.38
CA ALA A 38 9.59 -3.24 -7.15
C ALA A 38 8.08 -3.16 -7.40
N CYS A 39 7.47 -4.28 -7.67
CA CYS A 39 6.03 -4.34 -7.92
C CYS A 39 5.39 -5.45 -7.10
N VAL A 40 4.24 -5.16 -6.52
CA VAL A 40 3.43 -6.15 -5.83
C VAL A 40 2.03 -6.17 -6.44
N ALA A 41 1.46 -7.35 -6.57
CA ALA A 41 0.09 -7.52 -7.01
C ALA A 41 -0.84 -7.48 -5.79
N ILE A 42 -1.81 -6.59 -5.83
CA ILE A 42 -2.90 -6.56 -4.85
C ILE A 42 -4.00 -7.54 -5.30
N SER A 43 -4.29 -7.54 -6.60
CA SER A 43 -5.23 -8.44 -7.23
C SER A 43 -4.80 -8.66 -8.68
N ASP A 44 -5.61 -9.37 -9.45
CA ASP A 44 -5.31 -9.61 -10.88
C ASP A 44 -5.24 -8.32 -11.69
N THR A 45 -5.92 -7.27 -11.26
CA THR A 45 -6.03 -6.02 -12.02
C THR A 45 -5.42 -4.82 -11.32
N ILE A 46 -4.97 -4.97 -10.07
CA ILE A 46 -4.43 -3.87 -9.27
C ILE A 46 -3.04 -4.24 -8.80
N SER A 47 -2.07 -3.38 -9.12
CA SER A 47 -0.69 -3.55 -8.71
C SER A 47 -0.15 -2.25 -8.13
N VAL A 48 0.85 -2.37 -7.26
CA VAL A 48 1.54 -1.22 -6.67
C VAL A 48 3.00 -1.27 -7.09
N MET A 49 3.47 -0.18 -7.67
CA MET A 49 4.88 0.01 -8.00
C MET A 49 5.52 0.79 -6.86
N LEU A 50 6.58 0.23 -6.30
CA LEU A 50 7.33 0.87 -5.22
C LEU A 50 8.59 1.45 -5.85
N GLY A 51 8.60 2.76 -6.09
CA GLY A 51 9.72 3.42 -6.74
C GLY A 51 10.57 4.19 -5.75
N SER A 52 11.90 4.10 -5.90
CA SER A 52 12.79 4.96 -5.12
C SER A 52 12.45 6.41 -5.39
N HIS A 53 12.85 7.31 -4.49
CA HIS A 53 12.62 8.74 -4.69
C HIS A 53 13.25 9.22 -6.01
N GLU A 54 14.42 8.69 -6.34
CA GLU A 54 15.10 9.01 -7.59
C GLU A 54 14.31 8.54 -8.82
N MET A 55 13.84 7.30 -8.78
CA MET A 55 13.05 6.75 -9.88
C MET A 55 11.72 7.49 -10.04
N PHE A 56 11.05 7.78 -8.92
CA PHE A 56 9.79 8.51 -8.93
C PHE A 56 9.97 9.91 -9.52
N ALA A 57 11.08 10.58 -9.19
CA ALA A 57 11.39 11.90 -9.71
C ALA A 57 11.57 11.90 -11.23
N GLN A 58 12.03 10.78 -11.81
CA GLN A 58 12.22 10.66 -13.26
C GLN A 58 10.90 10.52 -14.01
N ILE A 59 9.89 9.89 -13.41
CA ILE A 59 8.63 9.64 -14.09
C ILE A 59 7.53 10.63 -13.73
N SER A 60 7.64 11.31 -12.60
CA SER A 60 6.64 12.29 -12.18
C SER A 60 6.95 13.65 -12.78
N PRO A 61 5.97 14.32 -13.40
CA PRO A 61 6.19 15.69 -13.92
C PRO A 61 6.30 16.73 -12.80
N LYS A 62 5.98 16.35 -11.55
CA LYS A 62 6.07 17.23 -10.39
C LYS A 62 6.89 16.57 -9.30
N PRO A 63 7.53 17.35 -8.42
CA PRO A 63 8.23 16.77 -7.27
C PRO A 63 7.29 15.90 -6.44
N TRP A 64 7.81 14.80 -5.91
CA TRP A 64 7.00 13.95 -5.05
C TRP A 64 6.71 14.66 -3.72
N ALA A 65 5.49 14.42 -3.19
CA ALA A 65 5.09 14.96 -1.90
C ALA A 65 5.45 13.97 -0.80
N ASP A 66 5.97 14.48 0.33
CA ASP A 66 6.35 13.62 1.45
C ASP A 66 5.09 13.06 2.13
N PRO A 67 4.84 11.74 2.07
CA PRO A 67 3.64 11.15 2.66
C PRO A 67 3.58 11.26 4.18
N ALA A 68 4.71 11.50 4.84
CA ALA A 68 4.73 11.73 6.28
C ALA A 68 4.19 13.12 6.66
N LYS A 69 4.16 14.05 5.70
CA LYS A 69 3.78 15.44 5.94
C LYS A 69 2.41 15.82 5.41
N GLY A 70 1.83 15.01 4.56
CA GLY A 70 0.53 15.30 3.99
C GLY A 70 -0.02 14.11 3.23
N CYS A 71 -1.29 14.22 2.85
CA CYS A 71 -1.99 13.15 2.15
C CYS A 71 -2.64 13.72 0.90
N GLN A 72 -2.23 13.21 -0.26
CA GLN A 72 -2.81 13.60 -1.54
C GLN A 72 -3.90 12.63 -1.96
N VAL A 73 -3.73 11.34 -1.66
CA VAL A 73 -4.61 10.28 -2.12
C VAL A 73 -4.84 9.30 -0.98
N LEU A 74 -6.09 8.85 -0.82
CA LEU A 74 -6.44 7.76 0.09
C LEU A 74 -6.65 6.51 -0.74
N LEU A 75 -5.92 5.46 -0.40
CA LEU A 75 -6.05 4.15 -1.04
C LEU A 75 -6.90 3.27 -0.15
N SER A 76 -7.98 2.72 -0.69
CA SER A 76 -8.89 1.89 0.10
C SER A 76 -9.12 0.56 -0.59
N LEU A 77 -9.01 -0.51 0.19
CA LEU A 77 -9.27 -1.86 -0.28
C LEU A 77 -10.49 -2.42 0.43
N THR A 78 -11.34 -3.12 -0.31
CA THR A 78 -12.42 -3.89 0.28
C THR A 78 -11.92 -5.32 0.44
N LEU A 79 -11.95 -5.82 1.66
CA LEU A 79 -11.53 -7.17 2.00
C LEU A 79 -12.75 -8.04 2.30
N GLU A 80 -12.54 -9.35 2.35
CA GLU A 80 -13.62 -10.34 2.42
C GLU A 80 -14.31 -10.42 3.77
N SER A 81 -13.64 -9.98 4.86
CA SER A 81 -14.17 -10.12 6.22
C SER A 81 -13.54 -9.14 7.19
N LYS A 82 -14.20 -8.97 8.35
CA LYS A 82 -13.63 -8.21 9.47
C LYS A 82 -12.31 -8.82 9.92
N ASP A 83 -12.22 -10.14 9.96
CA ASP A 83 -10.99 -10.83 10.36
C ASP A 83 -9.84 -10.51 9.40
N ALA A 84 -10.13 -10.39 8.10
CA ALA A 84 -9.13 -10.02 7.11
C ALA A 84 -8.62 -8.59 7.34
N VAL A 85 -9.52 -7.66 7.69
CA VAL A 85 -9.14 -6.28 8.02
C VAL A 85 -8.22 -6.27 9.25
N ASP A 86 -8.62 -6.94 10.32
CA ASP A 86 -7.82 -7.00 11.55
C ASP A 86 -6.45 -7.63 11.31
N ALA A 87 -6.42 -8.73 10.57
CA ALA A 87 -5.18 -9.46 10.27
C ALA A 87 -4.22 -8.60 9.43
N THR A 88 -4.76 -7.84 8.48
CA THR A 88 -3.92 -6.99 7.62
C THR A 88 -3.31 -5.84 8.42
N VAL A 89 -4.09 -5.17 9.26
CA VAL A 89 -3.55 -4.09 10.11
C VAL A 89 -2.51 -4.65 11.08
N LYS A 90 -2.78 -5.79 11.68
CA LYS A 90 -1.84 -6.45 12.60
C LYS A 90 -0.52 -6.79 11.89
N ALA A 91 -0.60 -7.34 10.67
CA ALA A 91 0.58 -7.66 9.88
C ALA A 91 1.37 -6.39 9.51
N ALA A 92 0.67 -5.30 9.18
CA ALA A 92 1.31 -4.03 8.86
C ALA A 92 2.11 -3.48 10.05
N ILE A 93 1.52 -3.52 11.25
CA ILE A 93 2.19 -3.08 12.48
C ILE A 93 3.41 -3.96 12.75
N ALA A 94 3.25 -5.28 12.63
CA ALA A 94 4.36 -6.22 12.87
C ALA A 94 5.49 -6.03 11.86
N ALA A 95 5.20 -5.58 10.66
CA ALA A 95 6.19 -5.34 9.60
C ALA A 95 6.83 -3.94 9.66
N GLY A 96 6.48 -3.13 10.65
CA GLY A 96 7.09 -1.81 10.84
C GLY A 96 6.22 -0.63 10.47
N GLY A 97 5.03 -0.86 9.97
CA GLY A 97 4.05 0.20 9.73
C GLY A 97 3.34 0.59 11.02
N SER A 98 2.26 1.33 10.89
CA SER A 98 1.49 1.79 12.05
C SER A 98 0.00 1.80 11.76
N LYS A 99 -0.79 1.80 12.84
CA LYS A 99 -2.24 1.91 12.72
C LYS A 99 -2.59 3.38 12.44
N ALA A 100 -3.38 3.63 11.40
CA ALA A 100 -3.70 5.00 11.00
C ALA A 100 -4.85 5.59 11.85
N HIS A 101 -5.83 4.76 12.22
CA HIS A 101 -6.91 5.16 13.13
C HIS A 101 -7.49 3.91 13.79
N GLU A 102 -8.34 4.12 14.80
CA GLU A 102 -9.00 3.00 15.46
C GLU A 102 -9.97 2.29 14.51
N PHE A 103 -10.22 1.01 14.77
CA PHE A 103 -11.22 0.26 14.00
C PHE A 103 -12.61 0.85 14.26
N GLU A 104 -13.41 0.88 13.20
CA GLU A 104 -14.77 1.42 13.27
C GLU A 104 -15.76 0.38 12.74
N ASP A 105 -16.71 -0.01 13.57
CA ASP A 105 -17.75 -0.95 13.20
C ASP A 105 -19.08 -0.19 13.08
N HIS A 106 -19.54 -0.03 11.84
CA HIS A 106 -20.77 0.70 11.55
C HIS A 106 -21.98 -0.23 11.35
N GLY A 107 -21.83 -1.53 11.65
CA GLY A 107 -22.86 -2.52 11.43
C GLY A 107 -22.87 -3.06 10.02
N PHE A 108 -23.10 -2.21 9.03
CA PHE A 108 -23.09 -2.59 7.62
C PHE A 108 -21.66 -2.60 7.03
N MET A 109 -20.70 -2.01 7.73
CA MET A 109 -19.34 -1.82 7.23
C MET A 109 -18.36 -1.77 8.41
N TYR A 110 -17.24 -2.46 8.26
CA TYR A 110 -16.16 -2.46 9.25
C TYR A 110 -14.91 -1.87 8.60
N GLN A 111 -14.25 -0.95 9.29
CA GLN A 111 -13.10 -0.24 8.75
C GLN A 111 -11.88 -0.32 9.64
N GLY A 112 -10.72 -0.45 9.01
CA GLY A 112 -9.43 -0.29 9.63
C GLY A 112 -8.53 0.49 8.70
N ALA A 113 -7.34 0.85 9.14
CA ALA A 113 -6.39 1.57 8.31
C ALA A 113 -4.97 1.43 8.86
N PHE A 114 -4.00 1.50 7.97
CA PHE A 114 -2.61 1.48 8.37
C PHE A 114 -1.80 2.45 7.51
N TYR A 115 -0.63 2.82 8.03
CA TYR A 115 0.41 3.49 7.26
C TYR A 115 1.53 2.50 6.95
N ASP A 116 2.06 2.57 5.74
CA ASP A 116 3.24 1.78 5.39
C ASP A 116 4.51 2.41 5.98
N LEU A 117 5.68 1.89 5.62
CA LEU A 117 6.97 2.36 6.16
C LEU A 117 7.25 3.82 5.84
N ASP A 118 6.68 4.34 4.76
CA ASP A 118 6.91 5.72 4.31
C ASP A 118 5.80 6.67 4.72
N GLY A 119 4.70 6.17 5.28
CA GLY A 119 3.57 6.99 5.68
C GLY A 119 2.43 7.02 4.66
N HIS A 120 2.50 6.18 3.62
CA HIS A 120 1.36 6.05 2.70
C HIS A 120 0.20 5.38 3.42
N GLY A 121 -0.99 5.97 3.33
CA GLY A 121 -2.16 5.49 4.05
C GLY A 121 -3.02 4.54 3.23
N TRP A 122 -3.45 3.46 3.88
CA TRP A 122 -4.34 2.45 3.29
C TRP A 122 -5.55 2.27 4.19
N GLY A 123 -6.73 2.52 3.64
CA GLY A 123 -7.98 2.17 4.29
C GLY A 123 -8.38 0.74 3.92
N LEU A 124 -8.96 0.04 4.87
CA LEU A 124 -9.43 -1.33 4.69
C LEU A 124 -10.88 -1.41 5.12
N THR A 125 -11.72 -2.00 4.29
CA THR A 125 -13.15 -2.09 4.53
C THR A 125 -13.64 -3.51 4.31
N ALA A 126 -14.52 -3.99 5.19
CA ALA A 126 -15.27 -5.23 5.01
C ALA A 126 -16.75 -4.91 5.16
N MET A 127 -17.58 -5.48 4.27
CA MET A 127 -19.03 -5.25 4.29
C MET A 127 -19.82 -6.53 4.50
#